data_e2061acc64d16df3b8f284e326e22214
#
_entry.id   e2061acc64d16df3b8f284e326e22214
#
_cell.length_a   1.000
_cell.length_b   1.000
_cell.length_c   1.000
_cell.angle_alpha   90.00
_cell.angle_beta   90.00
_cell.angle_gamma   90.00
#
_symmetry.space_group_name_H-M   'P 1'
#
loop_
_entity.id
_entity.type
_entity.pdbx_description
1 polymer ?
#
loop_
_entity_poly.entity_id
_entity_poly.type
_entity_poly.pdbx_seq_one_letter_code
_entity_poly.pdbx_strand_id
1 'polypeptide(L)'
;ERLSDLVTKILDRQFEIQKSPVNIHSILETLPHYLGTISKDKIQITKDYDPTLPELKVDSPLMTQVLYNLANNSVEAMKTTDRENKISLKTRIHFGTFINRTFHKTTCEISFIDNGPGIPEEIIDSIFFPLVSSKEIKSGLGLSIAQGIVSQHGGALECDSSSAGTKFSIYLPINIESENEVEASNKGIETA
;
A
#
# COMPACT_ATOMS: atom_id res chain seq x y z
N GLU A 1 -13.45 18.58 17.53
CA GLU A 1 -14.24 18.66 16.26
C GLU A 1 -13.45 19.39 15.16
N ARG A 2 -12.94 20.61 15.42
CA ARG A 2 -12.26 21.41 14.39
C ARG A 2 -10.93 20.84 13.88
N LEU A 3 -10.17 20.09 14.68
CA LEU A 3 -8.87 19.54 14.27
C LEU A 3 -9.04 18.31 13.38
N SER A 4 -9.98 17.43 13.71
CA SER A 4 -10.30 16.27 12.88
C SER A 4 -10.89 16.69 11.53
N ASP A 5 -11.73 17.73 11.49
CA ASP A 5 -12.30 18.28 10.25
C ASP A 5 -11.22 18.93 9.37
N LEU A 6 -10.23 19.60 9.98
CA LEU A 6 -9.08 20.15 9.26
C LEU A 6 -8.17 19.05 8.70
N VAL A 7 -7.93 18.00 9.49
CA VAL A 7 -7.15 16.84 9.06
C VAL A 7 -7.87 16.10 7.94
N THR A 8 -9.19 15.87 8.04
CA THR A 8 -9.99 15.28 6.97
C THR A 8 -9.93 16.13 5.71
N LYS A 9 -10.07 17.47 5.82
CA LYS A 9 -9.92 18.39 4.68
C LYS A 9 -8.53 18.43 4.07
N ILE A 10 -7.47 18.17 4.86
CA ILE A 10 -6.09 18.05 4.34
C ILE A 10 -5.91 16.70 3.63
N LEU A 11 -6.55 15.65 4.15
CA LEU A 11 -6.55 14.32 3.53
C LEU A 11 -7.47 14.27 2.30
N ASP A 12 -8.57 15.02 2.29
CA ASP A 12 -9.48 15.20 1.15
C ASP A 12 -8.92 16.15 0.06
N ARG A 13 -7.81 16.85 0.31
CA ARG A 13 -7.06 17.46 -0.77
C ARG A 13 -6.64 16.34 -1.71
N GLN A 14 -7.40 16.21 -2.80
CA GLN A 14 -7.05 15.39 -3.94
C GLN A 14 -5.63 15.80 -4.34
N PHE A 15 -4.65 14.98 -3.96
CA PHE A 15 -3.34 15.07 -4.59
C PHE A 15 -3.64 14.92 -6.09
N GLU A 16 -3.11 15.82 -6.89
CA GLU A 16 -3.20 15.67 -8.35
C GLU A 16 -2.37 14.44 -8.72
N ILE A 17 -3.05 13.28 -8.79
CA ILE A 17 -2.40 11.98 -8.99
C ILE A 17 -1.92 11.88 -10.42
N GLN A 18 -0.64 11.69 -10.60
CA GLN A 18 -0.01 11.48 -11.89
C GLN A 18 0.31 10.00 -12.11
N LYS A 19 -0.71 9.23 -12.52
CA LYS A 19 -0.55 7.80 -12.79
C LYS A 19 0.21 7.56 -14.10
N SER A 20 1.24 6.72 -14.04
CA SER A 20 1.96 6.21 -15.19
C SER A 20 2.15 4.69 -15.08
N PRO A 21 2.44 3.98 -16.18
CA PRO A 21 2.84 2.58 -16.10
C PRO A 21 4.15 2.44 -15.31
N VAL A 22 4.13 1.64 -14.25
CA VAL A 22 5.27 1.44 -13.34
C VAL A 22 5.39 -0.02 -12.97
N ASN A 23 6.60 -0.56 -13.04
CA ASN A 23 6.90 -1.84 -12.42
C ASN A 23 6.88 -1.69 -10.89
N ILE A 24 5.89 -2.24 -10.23
CA ILE A 24 5.70 -2.10 -8.78
C ILE A 24 6.89 -2.66 -7.98
N HIS A 25 7.59 -3.66 -8.51
CA HIS A 25 8.78 -4.21 -7.86
C HIS A 25 9.89 -3.16 -7.74
N SER A 26 10.01 -2.24 -8.71
CA SER A 26 11.01 -1.15 -8.63
C SER A 26 10.76 -0.23 -7.43
N ILE A 27 9.49 0.00 -7.08
CA ILE A 27 9.12 0.78 -5.89
C ILE A 27 9.45 -0.02 -4.62
N LEU A 28 9.13 -1.32 -4.59
CA LEU A 28 9.45 -2.19 -3.45
C LEU A 28 10.96 -2.30 -3.20
N GLU A 29 11.78 -2.24 -4.25
CA GLU A 29 13.25 -2.27 -4.15
C GLU A 29 13.86 -1.01 -3.50
N THR A 30 13.09 0.05 -3.28
CA THR A 30 13.56 1.22 -2.52
C THR A 30 13.56 0.96 -1.00
N LEU A 31 12.75 0.01 -0.52
CA LEU A 31 12.54 -0.26 0.90
C LEU A 31 13.80 -0.70 1.66
N PRO A 32 14.68 -1.59 1.14
CA PRO A 32 15.88 -2.00 1.87
C PRO A 32 16.78 -0.80 2.23
N HIS A 33 16.96 0.11 1.30
CA HIS A 33 17.74 1.32 1.54
C HIS A 33 17.06 2.21 2.59
N TYR A 34 15.76 2.46 2.43
CA TYR A 34 14.98 3.27 3.36
C TYR A 34 15.01 2.69 4.78
N LEU A 35 14.75 1.40 4.93
CA LEU A 35 14.78 0.70 6.22
C LEU A 35 16.15 0.82 6.91
N GLY A 36 17.23 0.75 6.14
CA GLY A 36 18.60 0.98 6.64
C GLY A 36 18.84 2.41 7.15
N THR A 37 18.07 3.40 6.70
CA THR A 37 18.19 4.79 7.19
C THR A 37 17.38 5.05 8.46
N ILE A 38 16.22 4.39 8.63
CA ILE A 38 15.31 4.65 9.75
C ILE A 38 15.48 3.68 10.93
N SER A 39 16.13 2.56 10.73
CA SER A 39 16.41 1.57 11.78
C SER A 39 17.90 1.47 12.06
N LYS A 40 18.24 1.49 13.36
CA LYS A 40 19.61 1.18 13.81
C LYS A 40 19.85 -0.32 13.88
N ASP A 41 18.78 -1.09 14.09
CA ASP A 41 18.82 -2.54 14.19
C ASP A 41 18.77 -3.16 12.80
N LYS A 42 19.46 -4.28 12.64
CA LYS A 42 19.44 -5.03 11.38
C LYS A 42 18.04 -5.62 11.15
N ILE A 43 17.46 -5.35 9.98
CA ILE A 43 16.19 -5.92 9.54
C ILE A 43 16.47 -6.95 8.45
N GLN A 44 16.02 -8.18 8.65
CA GLN A 44 16.05 -9.20 7.61
C GLN A 44 14.86 -8.99 6.66
N ILE A 45 15.14 -8.77 5.38
CA ILE A 45 14.10 -8.56 4.36
C ILE A 45 14.04 -9.80 3.48
N THR A 46 12.87 -10.41 3.37
CA THR A 46 12.57 -11.47 2.41
C THR A 46 11.66 -10.96 1.32
N LYS A 47 11.90 -11.39 0.08
CA LYS A 47 11.16 -10.96 -1.12
C LYS A 47 10.61 -12.19 -1.84
N ASP A 48 9.34 -12.15 -2.18
CA ASP A 48 8.63 -13.21 -2.89
C ASP A 48 7.69 -12.54 -3.91
N TYR A 49 8.26 -12.17 -5.04
CA TYR A 49 7.58 -11.41 -6.07
C TYR A 49 7.05 -12.31 -7.18
N ASP A 50 5.83 -12.02 -7.62
CA ASP A 50 5.24 -12.65 -8.80
C ASP A 50 5.88 -12.06 -10.07
N PRO A 51 6.68 -12.84 -10.84
CA PRO A 51 7.37 -12.32 -12.02
C PRO A 51 6.43 -12.05 -13.20
N THR A 52 5.17 -12.51 -13.13
CA THR A 52 4.19 -12.32 -14.20
C THR A 52 3.39 -11.04 -14.05
N LEU A 53 3.63 -10.28 -12.96
CA LEU A 53 2.93 -9.05 -12.69
C LEU A 53 3.27 -7.98 -13.75
N PRO A 54 2.27 -7.45 -14.48
CA PRO A 54 2.50 -6.39 -15.44
C PRO A 54 2.78 -5.04 -14.76
N GLU A 55 3.15 -4.04 -15.51
CA GLU A 55 3.20 -2.67 -15.03
C GLU A 55 1.81 -2.21 -14.56
N LEU A 56 1.78 -1.49 -13.44
CA LEU A 56 0.57 -0.93 -12.86
C LEU A 56 0.49 0.57 -13.17
N LYS A 57 -0.69 1.09 -13.50
CA LYS A 57 -0.92 2.54 -13.65
C LYS A 57 -1.02 3.18 -12.26
N VAL A 58 0.10 3.63 -11.71
CA VAL A 58 0.20 4.23 -10.38
C VAL A 58 1.05 5.51 -10.39
N ASP A 59 0.86 6.33 -9.37
CA ASP A 59 1.74 7.43 -9.03
C ASP A 59 2.89 6.89 -8.16
N SER A 60 4.08 6.77 -8.73
CA SER A 60 5.24 6.15 -8.07
C SER A 60 5.66 6.87 -6.78
N PRO A 61 5.78 8.21 -6.73
CA PRO A 61 6.04 8.95 -5.49
C PRO A 61 5.02 8.67 -4.39
N LEU A 62 3.72 8.69 -4.69
CA LEU A 62 2.68 8.44 -3.71
C LEU A 62 2.67 6.98 -3.23
N MET A 63 2.86 6.01 -4.12
CA MET A 63 2.99 4.60 -3.73
C MET A 63 4.24 4.35 -2.87
N THR A 64 5.34 5.03 -3.16
CA THR A 64 6.54 5.00 -2.31
C THR A 64 6.23 5.54 -0.91
N GLN A 65 5.46 6.62 -0.80
CA GLN A 65 5.01 7.16 0.49
C GLN A 65 4.14 6.16 1.27
N VAL A 66 3.25 5.43 0.59
CA VAL A 66 2.47 4.34 1.24
C VAL A 66 3.42 3.33 1.88
N LEU A 67 4.38 2.82 1.12
CA LEU A 67 5.33 1.82 1.62
C LEU A 67 6.19 2.34 2.77
N TYR A 68 6.62 3.60 2.71
CA TYR A 68 7.39 4.23 3.80
C TYR A 68 6.56 4.41 5.06
N ASN A 69 5.27 4.72 4.95
CA ASN A 69 4.37 4.77 6.10
C ASN A 69 4.22 3.41 6.78
N LEU A 70 4.07 2.33 5.99
CA LEU A 70 4.02 0.96 6.52
C LEU A 70 5.35 0.58 7.17
N ALA A 71 6.49 0.87 6.51
CA ALA A 71 7.83 0.60 7.03
C ALA A 71 8.09 1.31 8.37
N ASN A 72 7.73 2.59 8.50
CA ASN A 72 7.85 3.34 9.74
C ASN A 72 7.05 2.71 10.88
N ASN A 73 5.82 2.28 10.59
CA ASN A 73 4.97 1.63 11.60
C ASN A 73 5.58 0.32 12.07
N SER A 74 6.06 -0.52 11.14
CA SER A 74 6.67 -1.80 11.46
C SER A 74 7.99 -1.65 12.24
N VAL A 75 8.88 -0.75 11.82
CA VAL A 75 10.14 -0.48 12.54
C VAL A 75 9.85 -0.07 13.99
N GLU A 76 8.85 0.76 14.19
CA GLU A 76 8.49 1.17 15.55
C GLU A 76 7.83 0.07 16.38
N ALA A 77 7.00 -0.74 15.76
CA ALA A 77 6.37 -1.86 16.45
C ALA A 77 7.44 -2.88 16.87
N MET A 78 8.40 -3.18 15.99
CA MET A 78 9.48 -4.13 16.26
C MET A 78 10.44 -3.69 17.37
N LYS A 79 10.61 -2.37 17.64
CA LYS A 79 11.40 -1.85 18.78
C LYS A 79 10.91 -2.32 20.15
N THR A 80 9.68 -2.77 20.23
CA THR A 80 9.07 -3.23 21.51
C THR A 80 9.24 -4.74 21.75
N THR A 81 9.96 -5.42 20.88
CA THR A 81 10.19 -6.87 20.97
C THR A 81 11.68 -7.17 20.98
N ASP A 82 12.08 -8.25 21.68
CA ASP A 82 13.45 -8.78 21.68
C ASP A 82 13.71 -9.77 20.52
N ARG A 83 12.83 -9.79 19.50
CA ARG A 83 12.96 -10.69 18.35
C ARG A 83 13.89 -10.08 17.30
N GLU A 84 14.51 -10.95 16.50
CA GLU A 84 15.15 -10.49 15.25
C GLU A 84 14.11 -9.82 14.35
N ASN A 85 14.39 -8.61 13.90
CA ASN A 85 13.47 -7.84 13.06
C ASN A 85 13.39 -8.43 11.66
N LYS A 86 12.19 -8.80 11.22
CA LYS A 86 11.93 -9.40 9.89
C LYS A 86 10.80 -8.69 9.18
N ILE A 87 11.02 -8.41 7.89
CA ILE A 87 10.01 -7.89 6.99
C ILE A 87 9.95 -8.80 5.77
N SER A 88 8.75 -9.21 5.38
CA SER A 88 8.51 -9.97 4.14
C SER A 88 7.67 -9.16 3.18
N LEU A 89 8.16 -9.03 1.94
CA LEU A 89 7.49 -8.36 0.83
C LEU A 89 7.03 -9.41 -0.17
N LYS A 90 5.74 -9.43 -0.48
CA LYS A 90 5.20 -10.36 -1.48
C LYS A 90 4.33 -9.63 -2.48
N THR A 91 4.29 -10.13 -3.71
CA THR A 91 3.31 -9.69 -4.72
C THR A 91 2.62 -10.89 -5.32
N ARG A 92 1.31 -10.76 -5.60
CA ARG A 92 0.50 -11.82 -6.23
C ARG A 92 -0.53 -11.21 -7.16
N ILE A 93 -0.85 -11.93 -8.22
CA ILE A 93 -2.01 -11.63 -9.07
C ILE A 93 -3.20 -12.43 -8.57
N HIS A 94 -4.33 -11.75 -8.44
CA HIS A 94 -5.62 -12.37 -8.15
C HIS A 94 -6.60 -12.13 -9.28
N PHE A 95 -7.45 -13.11 -9.54
CA PHE A 95 -8.49 -13.05 -10.57
C PHE A 95 -9.87 -13.02 -9.92
N GLY A 96 -10.77 -12.19 -10.45
CA GLY A 96 -12.15 -12.12 -9.98
C GLY A 96 -12.30 -11.60 -8.55
N THR A 97 -11.65 -10.48 -8.22
CA THR A 97 -11.61 -9.89 -6.87
C THR A 97 -12.51 -8.67 -6.76
N PHE A 98 -13.13 -8.48 -5.60
CA PHE A 98 -13.85 -7.25 -5.28
C PHE A 98 -12.95 -6.30 -4.49
N ILE A 99 -12.81 -5.05 -4.96
CA ILE A 99 -12.21 -3.95 -4.23
C ILE A 99 -13.32 -2.91 -3.98
N ASN A 100 -13.58 -2.57 -2.71
CA ASN A 100 -14.61 -1.58 -2.34
C ASN A 100 -15.96 -1.81 -3.05
N ARG A 101 -16.43 -3.07 -3.10
CA ARG A 101 -17.67 -3.52 -3.80
C ARG A 101 -17.63 -3.43 -5.32
N THR A 102 -16.53 -3.04 -5.93
CA THR A 102 -16.35 -3.03 -7.37
C THR A 102 -15.63 -4.31 -7.80
N PHE A 103 -16.19 -5.03 -8.78
CA PHE A 103 -15.57 -6.24 -9.33
C PHE A 103 -14.42 -5.87 -10.27
N HIS A 104 -13.28 -6.52 -10.07
CA HIS A 104 -12.10 -6.41 -10.93
C HIS A 104 -11.72 -7.77 -11.46
N LYS A 105 -11.54 -7.88 -12.79
CA LYS A 105 -11.10 -9.12 -13.43
C LYS A 105 -9.73 -9.57 -12.93
N THR A 106 -8.84 -8.62 -12.71
CA THR A 106 -7.46 -8.88 -12.28
C THR A 106 -7.03 -7.79 -11.29
N THR A 107 -6.39 -8.21 -10.21
CA THR A 107 -5.84 -7.31 -9.18
C THR A 107 -4.43 -7.74 -8.80
N CYS A 108 -3.61 -6.78 -8.40
CA CYS A 108 -2.34 -7.01 -7.74
C CYS A 108 -2.53 -6.91 -6.23
N GLU A 109 -2.11 -7.92 -5.47
CA GLU A 109 -1.88 -7.82 -4.03
C GLU A 109 -0.39 -7.57 -3.79
N ILE A 110 -0.08 -6.53 -2.99
CA ILE A 110 1.22 -6.28 -2.42
C ILE A 110 1.09 -6.51 -0.91
N SER A 111 1.75 -7.54 -0.40
CA SER A 111 1.76 -7.85 1.04
C SER A 111 3.04 -7.34 1.67
N PHE A 112 2.89 -6.50 2.69
CA PHE A 112 3.94 -6.03 3.57
C PHE A 112 3.73 -6.66 4.95
N ILE A 113 4.66 -7.52 5.39
CA ILE A 113 4.50 -8.34 6.59
C ILE A 113 5.67 -8.10 7.52
N ASP A 114 5.40 -7.73 8.76
CA ASP A 114 6.39 -7.64 9.83
C ASP A 114 6.16 -8.71 10.91
N ASN A 115 7.17 -8.97 11.71
CA ASN A 115 7.12 -9.87 12.85
C ASN A 115 7.09 -9.12 14.20
N GLY A 116 6.53 -7.93 14.23
CA GLY A 116 6.30 -7.15 15.43
C GLY A 116 5.32 -7.83 16.41
N PRO A 117 4.90 -7.12 17.46
CA PRO A 117 3.98 -7.67 18.47
C PRO A 117 2.53 -7.75 18.00
N GLY A 118 2.25 -7.24 16.80
CA GLY A 118 0.89 -7.06 16.29
C GLY A 118 0.24 -5.76 16.78
N ILE A 119 -1.03 -5.62 16.43
CA ILE A 119 -1.88 -4.48 16.78
C ILE A 119 -2.92 -4.97 17.78
N PRO A 120 -3.14 -4.26 18.89
CA PRO A 120 -4.17 -4.61 19.87
C PRO A 120 -5.57 -4.68 19.24
N GLU A 121 -6.37 -5.68 19.62
CA GLU A 121 -7.72 -5.89 19.10
C GLU A 121 -8.63 -4.67 19.31
N GLU A 122 -8.43 -3.93 20.41
CA GLU A 122 -9.22 -2.76 20.75
C GLU A 122 -9.12 -1.61 19.77
N ILE A 123 -8.04 -1.56 18.98
CA ILE A 123 -7.78 -0.47 18.02
C ILE A 123 -7.76 -0.91 16.57
N ILE A 124 -7.77 -2.23 16.27
CA ILE A 124 -7.55 -2.73 14.89
C ILE A 124 -8.59 -2.18 13.91
N ASP A 125 -9.83 -2.05 14.30
CA ASP A 125 -10.92 -1.53 13.45
C ASP A 125 -10.79 -0.01 13.19
N SER A 126 -9.96 0.67 13.97
CA SER A 126 -9.81 2.12 13.92
C SER A 126 -8.44 2.61 13.43
N ILE A 127 -7.51 1.71 13.12
CA ILE A 127 -6.12 2.07 12.77
C ILE A 127 -5.99 2.98 11.55
N PHE A 128 -6.98 2.96 10.68
CA PHE A 128 -7.02 3.80 9.47
C PHE A 128 -7.69 5.16 9.72
N PHE A 129 -8.34 5.38 10.87
CA PHE A 129 -8.86 6.70 11.18
C PHE A 129 -7.72 7.67 11.56
N PRO A 130 -7.82 8.94 11.15
CA PRO A 130 -6.84 9.95 11.52
C PRO A 130 -6.71 10.08 13.03
N LEU A 131 -5.48 10.35 13.50
CA LEU A 131 -5.15 10.57 14.92
C LEU A 131 -5.31 9.36 15.83
N VAL A 132 -5.62 8.18 15.30
CA VAL A 132 -5.59 6.92 16.08
C VAL A 132 -4.15 6.45 16.16
N SER A 133 -3.62 6.38 17.37
CA SER A 133 -2.29 5.85 17.67
C SER A 133 -2.31 5.22 19.06
N SER A 134 -1.68 4.07 19.21
CA SER A 134 -1.42 3.47 20.52
C SER A 134 -0.34 4.20 21.33
N LYS A 135 0.27 5.26 20.77
CA LYS A 135 1.41 5.99 21.36
C LYS A 135 1.13 7.48 21.41
N GLU A 136 1.37 8.09 22.58
CA GLU A 136 1.11 9.52 22.85
C GLU A 136 1.90 10.51 21.98
N ILE A 137 2.96 10.09 21.31
CA ILE A 137 3.94 10.97 20.63
C ILE A 137 3.80 10.97 19.10
N LYS A 138 2.92 10.16 18.50
CA LYS A 138 2.76 10.09 17.03
C LYS A 138 1.49 10.76 16.55
N SER A 139 1.59 11.36 15.35
CA SER A 139 0.46 12.03 14.70
C SER A 139 -0.72 11.11 14.38
N GLY A 140 -0.54 9.78 14.36
CA GLY A 140 -1.58 8.83 13.96
C GLY A 140 -2.10 9.03 12.52
N LEU A 141 -1.33 9.72 11.66
CA LEU A 141 -1.75 10.07 10.30
C LEU A 141 -1.20 9.15 9.22
N GLY A 142 -0.15 8.35 9.52
CA GLY A 142 0.56 7.57 8.49
C GLY A 142 -0.33 6.55 7.77
N LEU A 143 -1.14 5.78 8.52
CA LEU A 143 -2.02 4.77 7.95
C LEU A 143 -3.23 5.37 7.23
N SER A 144 -3.80 6.46 7.74
CA SER A 144 -4.89 7.17 7.07
C SER A 144 -4.43 7.81 5.75
N ILE A 145 -3.22 8.37 5.72
CA ILE A 145 -2.61 8.87 4.47
C ILE A 145 -2.38 7.71 3.49
N ALA A 146 -1.82 6.58 3.96
CA ALA A 146 -1.59 5.41 3.12
C ALA A 146 -2.90 4.88 2.52
N GLN A 147 -3.96 4.76 3.33
CA GLN A 147 -5.28 4.35 2.88
C GLN A 147 -5.86 5.32 1.85
N GLY A 148 -5.76 6.63 2.09
CA GLY A 148 -6.22 7.67 1.16
C GLY A 148 -5.53 7.57 -0.19
N ILE A 149 -4.20 7.42 -0.21
CA ILE A 149 -3.42 7.25 -1.45
C ILE A 149 -3.85 5.98 -2.19
N VAL A 150 -3.95 4.84 -1.51
CA VAL A 150 -4.35 3.57 -2.13
C VAL A 150 -5.78 3.67 -2.68
N SER A 151 -6.71 4.26 -1.93
CA SER A 151 -8.09 4.50 -2.37
C SER A 151 -8.16 5.36 -3.63
N GLN A 152 -7.37 6.43 -3.72
CA GLN A 152 -7.30 7.28 -4.91
C GLN A 152 -6.72 6.54 -6.14
N HIS A 153 -5.96 5.47 -5.92
CA HIS A 153 -5.53 4.57 -6.99
C HIS A 153 -6.61 3.54 -7.39
N GLY A 154 -7.79 3.59 -6.76
CA GLY A 154 -8.87 2.62 -6.96
C GLY A 154 -8.63 1.30 -6.23
N GLY A 155 -7.69 1.29 -5.29
CA GLY A 155 -7.29 0.15 -4.50
C GLY A 155 -7.96 0.08 -3.13
N ALA A 156 -7.56 -0.93 -2.35
CA ALA A 156 -7.87 -1.08 -0.94
C ALA A 156 -6.61 -1.41 -0.14
N LEU A 157 -6.55 -0.91 1.09
CA LEU A 157 -5.52 -1.26 2.08
C LEU A 157 -6.19 -2.00 3.23
N GLU A 158 -5.77 -3.23 3.46
CA GLU A 158 -6.28 -4.10 4.51
C GLU A 158 -5.18 -4.44 5.52
N CYS A 159 -5.58 -4.79 6.73
CA CYS A 159 -4.69 -5.15 7.82
C CYS A 159 -5.15 -6.45 8.49
N ASP A 160 -4.22 -7.37 8.60
CA ASP A 160 -4.34 -8.62 9.36
C ASP A 160 -3.27 -8.62 10.44
N SER A 161 -3.64 -8.81 11.71
CA SER A 161 -2.68 -8.70 12.80
C SER A 161 -2.92 -9.75 13.87
N SER A 162 -1.81 -10.23 14.45
CA SER A 162 -1.79 -11.17 15.56
C SER A 162 -0.55 -10.94 16.41
N SER A 163 -0.41 -11.65 17.52
CA SER A 163 0.82 -11.62 18.33
C SER A 163 2.09 -12.11 17.62
N ALA A 164 1.95 -12.66 16.40
CA ALA A 164 3.07 -13.09 15.55
C ALA A 164 3.58 -11.98 14.61
N GLY A 165 2.81 -10.90 14.42
CA GLY A 165 3.15 -9.78 13.56
C GLY A 165 1.94 -9.15 12.89
N THR A 166 2.22 -8.25 11.96
CA THR A 166 1.20 -7.54 11.18
C THR A 166 1.42 -7.74 9.68
N LYS A 167 0.34 -8.03 8.96
CA LYS A 167 0.29 -8.05 7.50
C LYS A 167 -0.58 -6.90 7.01
N PHE A 168 0.00 -6.00 6.22
CA PHE A 168 -0.75 -5.06 5.41
C PHE A 168 -0.83 -5.57 3.98
N SER A 169 -2.04 -5.60 3.41
CA SER A 169 -2.30 -5.99 2.02
C SER A 169 -2.82 -4.80 1.25
N ILE A 170 -2.09 -4.40 0.20
CA ILE A 170 -2.49 -3.36 -0.75
C ILE A 170 -3.04 -4.07 -1.98
N TYR A 171 -4.31 -3.87 -2.30
CA TYR A 171 -4.94 -4.37 -3.52
C TYR A 171 -5.05 -3.24 -4.53
N LEU A 172 -4.53 -3.45 -5.73
CA LEU A 172 -4.60 -2.48 -6.83
C LEU A 172 -5.23 -3.14 -8.06
N PRO A 173 -6.16 -2.46 -8.76
CA PRO A 173 -6.72 -2.98 -10.00
C PRO A 173 -5.64 -3.01 -11.09
N ILE A 174 -5.59 -4.13 -11.84
CA ILE A 174 -4.79 -4.26 -13.04
C ILE A 174 -5.74 -4.03 -14.23
N ASN A 175 -5.61 -2.86 -14.84
CA ASN A 175 -6.31 -2.58 -16.10
C ASN A 175 -5.45 -3.12 -17.23
N ILE A 176 -5.71 -4.36 -17.63
CA ILE A 176 -5.21 -4.89 -18.90
C ILE A 176 -6.08 -4.23 -19.96
N GLU A 177 -5.61 -3.15 -20.57
CA GLU A 177 -6.24 -2.64 -21.80
C GLU A 177 -6.17 -3.79 -22.81
N SER A 178 -7.32 -4.32 -23.20
CA SER A 178 -7.38 -5.30 -24.28
C SER A 178 -6.84 -4.59 -25.53
N GLU A 179 -5.78 -5.11 -26.15
CA GLU A 179 -5.21 -4.62 -27.42
C GLU A 179 -6.28 -4.47 -28.53
N ASN A 180 -7.49 -5.02 -28.31
CA ASN A 180 -8.62 -4.97 -29.21
C ASN A 180 -9.31 -3.59 -29.34
N GLU A 181 -9.08 -2.63 -28.41
CA GLU A 181 -9.67 -1.30 -28.55
C GLU A 181 -8.80 -0.36 -29.41
N VAL A 182 -7.51 -0.64 -29.54
CA VAL A 182 -6.60 0.15 -30.40
C VAL A 182 -6.82 -0.21 -31.86
N GLU A 183 -7.16 -1.47 -32.21
CA GLU A 183 -7.47 -1.86 -33.60
C GLU A 183 -8.81 -1.33 -34.08
N ALA A 184 -9.79 -1.15 -33.20
CA ALA A 184 -11.09 -0.60 -33.58
C ALA A 184 -11.02 0.91 -33.89
N SER A 185 -10.15 1.66 -33.22
CA SER A 185 -9.93 3.10 -33.48
C SER A 185 -9.17 3.35 -34.79
N ASN A 186 -8.29 2.44 -35.22
CA ASN A 186 -7.52 2.62 -36.44
C ASN A 186 -8.25 2.16 -37.71
N LYS A 187 -9.28 1.31 -37.60
CA LYS A 187 -10.11 0.89 -38.75
C LYS A 187 -11.21 1.90 -39.15
N GLY A 188 -11.44 2.93 -38.31
CA GLY A 188 -12.45 3.95 -38.59
C GLY A 188 -11.99 5.14 -39.45
N ILE A 189 -10.70 5.21 -39.86
CA ILE A 189 -10.14 6.37 -40.55
C ILE A 189 -9.86 6.09 -42.07
N GLU A 190 -10.07 4.85 -42.54
CA GLU A 190 -9.77 4.49 -43.94
C GLU A 190 -10.99 4.36 -44.87
N THR A 191 -12.18 4.86 -44.48
CA THR A 191 -13.31 4.96 -45.41
C THR A 191 -14.06 6.29 -45.24
N ALA A 192 -13.46 7.35 -45.77
CA ALA A 192 -14.19 8.58 -46.20
C ALA A 192 -13.44 9.26 -47.35
#